data_a2a53d0ceff640b3a4febb33c49868f9
#
_entry.id   a2a53d0ceff640b3a4febb33c49868f9
#
_cell.length_a   1.000
_cell.length_b   1.000
_cell.length_c   1.000
_cell.angle_alpha   90.00
_cell.angle_beta   90.00
_cell.angle_gamma   90.00
#
_symmetry.space_group_name_H-M   'P 1'
#
loop_
_entity.id
_entity.type
_entity.pdbx_description
1 polymer ?
#
loop_
_entity_poly.entity_id
_entity_poly.type
_entity_poly.pdbx_seq_one_letter_code
_entity_poly.pdbx_strand_id
1 'polypeptide(L)'
;MYKRQIIDCGLAFPDTEMPGVDIVIPDFTYIERNRDKVRGVVLTHGHEDHIGGLAYLLKKVNVPVYGTKLTLGLVDGKLKEHGLSGKVKLIVTAPRKTVKMGCMAVEFIKVNHSIPDAVGMAIHTPAGVIVHTGDFKVDYSPINGGIIDLTRFGELGSKGVLALMADSTNAERPGYTQSERKVGESFEKLFTKAEGKRIIIATFSSNIHRIQQIVDCAERYGRKVAVFGRSMINVITTAIELGYLRVPKGIICLLYTSDAADEL
;
A
#
# COMPACT_ATOMS: atom_id res chain seq x y z
N MET A 1 -27.55 4.01 18.45
CA MET A 1 -26.32 4.78 18.53
C MET A 1 -25.46 4.46 17.32
N TYR A 2 -25.29 5.40 16.38
CA TYR A 2 -24.55 5.20 15.13
C TYR A 2 -23.06 5.07 15.46
N LYS A 3 -22.43 3.96 15.02
CA LYS A 3 -20.99 3.73 15.11
C LYS A 3 -20.36 4.07 13.77
N ARG A 4 -19.07 4.45 13.76
CA ARG A 4 -18.35 4.90 12.58
C ARG A 4 -17.07 4.09 12.42
N GLN A 5 -16.74 3.75 11.18
CA GLN A 5 -15.42 3.28 10.78
C GLN A 5 -14.80 4.29 9.85
N ILE A 6 -13.49 4.33 9.86
CA ILE A 6 -12.69 5.06 8.91
C ILE A 6 -12.07 4.03 7.97
N ILE A 7 -12.21 4.25 6.69
CA ILE A 7 -11.55 3.45 5.64
C ILE A 7 -10.48 4.35 5.07
N ASP A 8 -9.25 3.90 5.19
CA ASP A 8 -8.03 4.62 4.85
C ASP A 8 -7.92 6.00 5.54
N CYS A 9 -6.73 6.53 5.60
CA CYS A 9 -6.43 7.85 6.13
C CYS A 9 -5.14 8.34 5.48
N GLY A 10 -5.27 8.77 4.24
CA GLY A 10 -4.17 9.18 3.38
C GLY A 10 -3.73 10.62 3.60
N LEU A 11 -2.69 10.99 2.88
CA LEU A 11 -2.29 12.37 2.63
C LEU A 11 -2.36 12.67 1.15
N ALA A 12 -2.33 13.95 0.79
CA ALA A 12 -2.06 14.41 -0.56
C ALA A 12 -0.74 15.18 -0.58
N PHE A 13 -0.10 15.18 -1.74
CA PHE A 13 1.06 16.02 -1.98
C PHE A 13 0.59 17.42 -2.42
N PRO A 14 1.25 18.48 -1.95
CA PRO A 14 0.91 19.83 -2.38
C PRO A 14 1.21 20.02 -3.87
N ASP A 15 0.44 20.86 -4.51
CA ASP A 15 0.70 21.30 -5.87
C ASP A 15 1.61 22.55 -5.93
N THR A 16 1.88 23.03 -7.12
CA THR A 16 2.74 24.19 -7.36
C THR A 16 2.17 25.50 -6.79
N GLU A 17 0.88 25.54 -6.47
CA GLU A 17 0.20 26.72 -5.90
C GLU A 17 0.30 26.78 -4.38
N MET A 18 0.92 25.78 -3.75
CA MET A 18 1.09 25.65 -2.29
C MET A 18 2.57 25.77 -1.86
N PRO A 19 3.26 26.89 -2.11
CA PRO A 19 4.68 27.03 -1.74
C PRO A 19 4.86 26.96 -0.23
N GLY A 20 5.85 26.17 0.23
CA GLY A 20 6.14 25.97 1.66
C GLY A 20 5.24 24.99 2.39
N VAL A 21 4.36 24.29 1.67
CA VAL A 21 3.57 23.18 2.21
C VAL A 21 4.25 21.86 1.84
N ASP A 22 4.58 21.03 2.82
CA ASP A 22 5.22 19.73 2.59
C ASP A 22 4.20 18.62 2.33
N ILE A 23 3.07 18.65 3.04
CA ILE A 23 2.00 17.65 2.92
C ILE A 23 0.61 18.27 3.17
N VAL A 24 -0.41 17.67 2.59
CA VAL A 24 -1.81 18.02 2.84
C VAL A 24 -2.50 16.83 3.51
N ILE A 25 -3.09 17.05 4.66
CA ILE A 25 -3.81 16.00 5.42
C ILE A 25 -5.30 16.36 5.54
N PRO A 26 -6.18 15.36 5.71
CA PRO A 26 -7.61 15.60 5.94
C PRO A 26 -7.88 16.42 7.20
N ASP A 27 -8.97 17.18 7.21
CA ASP A 27 -9.49 17.81 8.44
C ASP A 27 -10.16 16.74 9.33
N PHE A 28 -9.60 16.53 10.51
CA PHE A 28 -10.08 15.55 11.47
C PHE A 28 -11.11 16.09 12.46
N THR A 29 -11.52 17.35 12.36
CA THR A 29 -12.45 18.00 13.31
C THR A 29 -13.75 17.21 13.51
N TYR A 30 -14.30 16.65 12.41
CA TYR A 30 -15.49 15.82 12.51
C TYR A 30 -15.26 14.54 13.31
N ILE A 31 -14.11 13.91 13.12
CA ILE A 31 -13.71 12.67 13.82
C ILE A 31 -13.48 12.97 15.30
N GLU A 32 -12.78 14.06 15.61
CA GLU A 32 -12.53 14.50 16.99
C GLU A 32 -13.83 14.74 17.77
N ARG A 33 -14.80 15.43 17.16
CA ARG A 33 -16.13 15.69 17.77
C ARG A 33 -16.96 14.41 17.95
N ASN A 34 -16.67 13.35 17.23
CA ASN A 34 -17.41 12.07 17.29
C ASN A 34 -16.54 10.90 17.74
N ARG A 35 -15.41 11.14 18.42
CA ARG A 35 -14.41 10.14 18.79
C ARG A 35 -14.99 8.94 19.55
N ASP A 36 -15.99 9.15 20.39
CA ASP A 36 -16.70 8.13 21.15
C ASP A 36 -17.45 7.13 20.25
N LYS A 37 -17.78 7.51 19.03
CA LYS A 37 -18.47 6.69 18.04
C LYS A 37 -17.51 5.95 17.10
N VAL A 38 -16.26 6.40 16.96
CA VAL A 38 -15.26 5.78 16.08
C VAL A 38 -14.78 4.46 16.68
N ARG A 39 -14.78 3.40 15.90
CA ARG A 39 -14.42 2.03 16.36
C ARG A 39 -13.05 1.56 15.86
N GLY A 40 -12.54 2.21 14.85
CA GLY A 40 -11.23 1.89 14.29
C GLY A 40 -11.04 2.43 12.89
N VAL A 41 -9.84 2.25 12.39
CA VAL A 41 -9.47 2.50 11.00
C VAL A 41 -9.23 1.14 10.34
N VAL A 42 -9.74 0.93 9.14
CA VAL A 42 -9.43 -0.21 8.29
C VAL A 42 -8.67 0.29 7.06
N LEU A 43 -7.59 -0.38 6.72
CA LEU A 43 -6.70 0.03 5.64
C LEU A 43 -6.77 -0.93 4.47
N THR A 44 -6.87 -0.39 3.28
CA THR A 44 -6.88 -1.16 2.02
C THR A 44 -5.47 -1.62 1.66
N HIS A 45 -4.48 -0.73 1.72
CA HIS A 45 -3.09 -1.01 1.40
C HIS A 45 -2.14 0.09 1.92
N GLY A 46 -0.84 -0.07 1.70
CA GLY A 46 0.20 0.74 2.32
C GLY A 46 0.73 1.92 1.50
N HIS A 47 -0.01 2.48 0.54
CA HIS A 47 0.40 3.69 -0.15
C HIS A 47 0.14 4.95 0.70
N GLU A 48 0.89 6.02 0.42
CA GLU A 48 0.85 7.27 1.19
C GLU A 48 -0.51 7.96 1.17
N ASP A 49 -1.18 7.94 0.03
CA ASP A 49 -2.52 8.45 -0.16
C ASP A 49 -3.61 7.64 0.54
N HIS A 50 -3.24 6.52 1.19
CA HIS A 50 -4.11 5.68 2.01
C HIS A 50 -3.71 5.62 3.48
N ILE A 51 -2.40 5.76 3.81
CA ILE A 51 -1.91 5.65 5.19
C ILE A 51 -1.17 6.90 5.70
N GLY A 52 -0.82 7.85 4.82
CA GLY A 52 0.08 8.95 5.18
C GLY A 52 -0.47 9.93 6.20
N GLY A 53 -1.79 10.12 6.25
CA GLY A 53 -2.47 10.97 7.24
C GLY A 53 -2.71 10.28 8.59
N LEU A 54 -2.51 8.95 8.66
CA LEU A 54 -2.93 8.13 9.79
C LEU A 54 -2.27 8.53 11.12
N ALA A 55 -0.97 8.80 11.13
CA ALA A 55 -0.26 9.19 12.35
C ALA A 55 -0.78 10.52 12.93
N TYR A 56 -1.18 11.45 12.07
CA TYR A 56 -1.78 12.71 12.48
C TYR A 56 -3.16 12.52 13.10
N LEU A 57 -4.00 11.66 12.50
CA LEU A 57 -5.29 11.27 13.05
C LEU A 57 -5.14 10.63 14.42
N LEU A 58 -4.21 9.66 14.54
CA LEU A 58 -4.05 8.87 15.77
C LEU A 58 -3.46 9.67 16.94
N LYS A 59 -2.76 10.77 16.68
CA LYS A 59 -2.40 11.76 17.73
C LYS A 59 -3.62 12.42 18.36
N LYS A 60 -4.70 12.59 17.60
CA LYS A 60 -5.94 13.23 18.04
C LYS A 60 -6.97 12.23 18.55
N VAL A 61 -7.13 11.12 17.83
CA VAL A 61 -8.11 10.06 18.13
C VAL A 61 -7.45 8.69 18.03
N ASN A 62 -6.93 8.19 19.16
CA ASN A 62 -6.27 6.89 19.20
C ASN A 62 -7.31 5.76 19.20
N VAL A 63 -7.39 5.04 18.09
CA VAL A 63 -8.30 3.90 17.88
C VAL A 63 -7.54 2.73 17.24
N PRO A 64 -8.04 1.48 17.34
CA PRO A 64 -7.41 0.35 16.69
C PRO A 64 -7.34 0.52 15.17
N VAL A 65 -6.23 0.06 14.58
CA VAL A 65 -6.01 0.04 13.13
C VAL A 65 -5.93 -1.40 12.66
N TYR A 66 -6.70 -1.70 11.62
CA TYR A 66 -6.80 -3.02 11.00
C TYR A 66 -6.24 -2.96 9.59
N GLY A 67 -5.38 -3.88 9.23
CA GLY A 67 -4.79 -3.96 7.89
C GLY A 67 -4.05 -5.28 7.68
N THR A 68 -3.58 -5.50 6.47
CA THR A 68 -2.74 -6.64 6.15
C THR A 68 -1.33 -6.47 6.72
N LYS A 69 -0.56 -7.55 6.74
CA LYS A 69 0.73 -7.60 7.43
C LYS A 69 1.71 -6.54 6.91
N LEU A 70 1.83 -6.40 5.58
CA LEU A 70 2.73 -5.40 4.98
C LEU A 70 2.24 -3.98 5.25
N THR A 71 0.95 -3.73 5.04
CA THR A 71 0.33 -2.43 5.29
C THR A 71 0.60 -1.95 6.72
N LEU A 72 0.39 -2.81 7.71
CA LEU A 72 0.66 -2.47 9.10
C LEU A 72 2.14 -2.36 9.44
N GLY A 73 3.02 -3.07 8.75
CA GLY A 73 4.48 -2.89 8.89
C GLY A 73 4.92 -1.50 8.44
N LEU A 74 4.38 -1.02 7.32
CA LEU A 74 4.64 0.35 6.83
C LEU A 74 4.05 1.41 7.78
N VAL A 75 2.84 1.16 8.30
CA VAL A 75 2.21 2.02 9.32
C VAL A 75 3.06 2.09 10.59
N ASP A 76 3.58 0.96 11.08
CA ASP A 76 4.41 0.95 12.30
C ASP A 76 5.68 1.80 12.13
N GLY A 77 6.31 1.75 10.95
CA GLY A 77 7.42 2.64 10.60
C GLY A 77 7.05 4.13 10.75
N LYS A 78 5.88 4.53 10.19
CA LYS A 78 5.38 5.91 10.32
C LYS A 78 5.03 6.27 11.77
N LEU A 79 4.43 5.36 12.50
CA LEU A 79 4.10 5.60 13.92
C LEU A 79 5.38 5.81 14.75
N LYS A 80 6.48 5.12 14.44
CA LYS A 80 7.80 5.34 15.07
C LYS A 80 8.31 6.75 14.79
N GLU A 81 8.25 7.23 13.54
CA GLU A 81 8.66 8.58 13.16
C GLU A 81 7.85 9.66 13.91
N HIS A 82 6.59 9.39 14.23
CA HIS A 82 5.69 10.31 14.94
C HIS A 82 5.65 10.11 16.47
N GLY A 83 6.51 9.25 17.05
CA GLY A 83 6.55 8.97 18.50
C GLY A 83 5.32 8.23 19.05
N LEU A 84 4.64 7.48 18.20
CA LEU A 84 3.44 6.67 18.52
C LEU A 84 3.72 5.16 18.58
N SER A 85 4.98 4.74 18.47
CA SER A 85 5.35 3.32 18.56
C SER A 85 4.84 2.69 19.87
N GLY A 86 4.18 1.55 19.76
CA GLY A 86 3.60 0.82 20.89
C GLY A 86 2.37 1.47 21.54
N LYS A 87 1.97 2.68 21.13
CA LYS A 87 0.81 3.39 21.67
C LYS A 87 -0.50 3.12 20.93
N VAL A 88 -0.41 2.57 19.72
CA VAL A 88 -1.54 2.27 18.84
C VAL A 88 -1.71 0.76 18.72
N LYS A 89 -2.95 0.30 18.84
CA LYS A 89 -3.27 -1.12 18.64
C LYS A 89 -3.37 -1.43 17.15
N LEU A 90 -2.34 -2.09 16.60
CA LEU A 90 -2.32 -2.62 15.24
C LEU A 90 -2.83 -4.06 15.24
N ILE A 91 -3.82 -4.35 14.39
CA ILE A 91 -4.48 -5.66 14.32
C ILE A 91 -4.36 -6.19 12.90
N VAL A 92 -3.51 -7.21 12.75
CA VAL A 92 -3.27 -7.84 11.45
C VAL A 92 -4.50 -8.65 11.04
N THR A 93 -4.90 -8.46 9.80
CA THR A 93 -5.95 -9.22 9.13
C THR A 93 -5.44 -9.83 7.82
N ALA A 94 -6.30 -10.56 7.13
CA ALA A 94 -5.97 -11.22 5.86
C ALA A 94 -7.22 -11.30 4.96
N PRO A 95 -7.04 -11.53 3.65
CA PRO A 95 -8.16 -11.83 2.76
C PRO A 95 -9.07 -12.93 3.30
N ARG A 96 -10.37 -12.80 3.06
CA ARG A 96 -11.44 -13.68 3.55
C ARG A 96 -11.68 -13.64 5.08
N LYS A 97 -10.94 -12.79 5.81
CA LYS A 97 -11.23 -12.55 7.24
C LYS A 97 -12.21 -11.40 7.40
N THR A 98 -13.06 -11.53 8.42
CA THR A 98 -14.06 -10.52 8.77
C THR A 98 -13.80 -9.99 10.17
N VAL A 99 -13.77 -8.68 10.31
CA VAL A 99 -13.60 -7.96 11.57
C VAL A 99 -14.91 -7.32 11.98
N LYS A 100 -15.37 -7.63 13.19
CA LYS A 100 -16.60 -7.02 13.76
C LYS A 100 -16.27 -5.67 14.41
N MET A 101 -17.02 -4.64 14.04
CA MET A 101 -16.86 -3.27 14.51
C MET A 101 -18.22 -2.69 14.97
N GLY A 102 -18.68 -3.17 16.09
CA GLY A 102 -20.01 -2.82 16.61
C GLY A 102 -21.15 -3.45 15.82
N CYS A 103 -22.00 -2.66 15.19
CA CYS A 103 -23.12 -3.17 14.38
C CYS A 103 -22.71 -3.45 12.92
N MET A 104 -21.46 -3.19 12.54
CA MET A 104 -20.92 -3.43 11.22
C MET A 104 -19.85 -4.52 11.28
N ALA A 105 -19.59 -5.16 10.14
CA ALA A 105 -18.48 -6.08 9.97
C ALA A 105 -17.80 -5.78 8.64
N VAL A 106 -16.47 -5.84 8.62
CA VAL A 106 -15.67 -5.60 7.43
C VAL A 106 -14.96 -6.88 7.05
N GLU A 107 -15.27 -7.40 5.88
CA GLU A 107 -14.59 -8.53 5.27
C GLU A 107 -13.55 -8.02 4.28
N PHE A 108 -12.34 -8.57 4.34
CA PHE A 108 -11.23 -8.22 3.46
C PHE A 108 -11.20 -9.13 2.25
N ILE A 109 -11.11 -8.55 1.06
CA ILE A 109 -11.12 -9.27 -0.23
C ILE A 109 -9.82 -8.99 -0.95
N LYS A 110 -9.13 -10.02 -1.42
CA LYS A 110 -7.87 -9.85 -2.12
C LYS A 110 -8.05 -9.12 -3.44
N VAL A 111 -7.21 -8.10 -3.68
CA VAL A 111 -7.08 -7.44 -4.97
C VAL A 111 -5.63 -7.46 -5.46
N ASN A 112 -5.42 -7.22 -6.75
CA ASN A 112 -4.09 -6.95 -7.29
C ASN A 112 -3.87 -5.44 -7.37
N HIS A 113 -2.70 -5.01 -6.94
CA HIS A 113 -2.25 -3.63 -7.06
C HIS A 113 -0.72 -3.59 -7.25
N SER A 114 -0.10 -2.42 -7.28
CA SER A 114 1.36 -2.27 -7.40
C SER A 114 2.12 -2.66 -6.12
N ILE A 115 1.43 -2.74 -4.99
CA ILE A 115 1.96 -3.16 -3.70
C ILE A 115 1.34 -4.52 -3.29
N PRO A 116 2.11 -5.45 -2.69
CA PRO A 116 1.56 -6.68 -2.14
C PRO A 116 0.55 -6.43 -1.02
N ASP A 117 -0.28 -7.42 -0.74
CA ASP A 117 -1.27 -7.42 0.35
C ASP A 117 -2.39 -6.39 0.22
N ALA A 118 -2.57 -5.76 -0.94
CA ALA A 118 -3.70 -4.88 -1.19
C ALA A 118 -5.03 -5.64 -1.09
N VAL A 119 -6.02 -5.01 -0.49
CA VAL A 119 -7.36 -5.57 -0.29
C VAL A 119 -8.46 -4.58 -0.62
N GLY A 120 -9.53 -5.09 -1.20
CA GLY A 120 -10.83 -4.46 -1.16
C GLY A 120 -11.62 -4.92 0.06
N MET A 121 -12.81 -4.40 0.25
CA MET A 121 -13.63 -4.65 1.44
C MET A 121 -15.09 -4.87 1.10
N ALA A 122 -15.74 -5.81 1.77
CA ALA A 122 -17.18 -5.87 1.88
C ALA A 122 -17.59 -5.40 3.29
N ILE A 123 -18.31 -4.30 3.36
CA ILE A 123 -18.76 -3.69 4.60
C ILE A 123 -20.19 -4.08 4.84
N HIS A 124 -20.39 -5.04 5.73
CA HIS A 124 -21.71 -5.53 6.11
C HIS A 124 -22.33 -4.57 7.14
N THR A 125 -23.43 -3.95 6.76
CA THR A 125 -24.19 -3.03 7.60
C THR A 125 -25.61 -3.54 7.81
N PRO A 126 -26.36 -3.03 8.82
CA PRO A 126 -27.78 -3.39 8.96
C PRO A 126 -28.65 -3.00 7.76
N ALA A 127 -28.20 -2.05 6.93
CA ALA A 127 -28.94 -1.59 5.74
C ALA A 127 -28.58 -2.38 4.48
N GLY A 128 -27.49 -3.14 4.47
CA GLY A 128 -27.01 -3.90 3.32
C GLY A 128 -25.49 -3.92 3.23
N VAL A 129 -24.97 -4.49 2.16
CA VAL A 129 -23.53 -4.63 1.91
C VAL A 129 -23.04 -3.50 1.03
N ILE A 130 -21.97 -2.82 1.46
CA ILE A 130 -21.22 -1.86 0.66
C ILE A 130 -19.92 -2.55 0.24
N VAL A 131 -19.59 -2.50 -1.03
CA VAL A 131 -18.31 -3.00 -1.56
C VAL A 131 -17.41 -1.81 -1.86
N HIS A 132 -16.21 -1.80 -1.29
CA HIS A 132 -15.14 -0.86 -1.58
C HIS A 132 -13.97 -1.63 -2.20
N THR A 133 -13.58 -1.28 -3.42
CA THR A 133 -12.55 -2.04 -4.13
C THR A 133 -11.14 -1.84 -3.58
N GLY A 134 -10.89 -0.73 -2.86
CA GLY A 134 -9.53 -0.20 -2.74
C GLY A 134 -8.99 0.12 -4.12
N ASP A 135 -7.70 0.37 -4.21
CA ASP A 135 -7.01 0.49 -5.49
C ASP A 135 -6.77 -0.91 -6.07
N PHE A 136 -7.17 -1.12 -7.30
CA PHE A 136 -7.09 -2.44 -7.91
C PHE A 136 -6.77 -2.42 -9.39
N LYS A 137 -6.26 -3.54 -9.86
CA LYS A 137 -6.24 -3.92 -11.28
C LYS A 137 -6.67 -5.37 -11.42
N VAL A 138 -7.22 -5.73 -12.56
CA VAL A 138 -7.48 -7.11 -12.91
C VAL A 138 -6.28 -7.65 -13.66
N ASP A 139 -5.44 -8.43 -12.97
CA ASP A 139 -4.25 -9.07 -13.54
C ASP A 139 -4.36 -10.59 -13.36
N TYR A 140 -4.49 -11.32 -14.46
CA TYR A 140 -4.58 -12.79 -14.47
C TYR A 140 -3.20 -13.47 -14.46
N SER A 141 -2.12 -12.71 -14.61
CA SER A 141 -0.75 -13.20 -14.60
C SER A 141 0.15 -12.39 -13.67
N PRO A 142 -0.25 -12.17 -12.41
CA PRO A 142 0.54 -11.40 -11.47
C PRO A 142 1.88 -12.09 -11.21
N ILE A 143 2.91 -11.31 -10.88
CA ILE A 143 4.26 -11.84 -10.61
C ILE A 143 4.26 -12.63 -9.31
N ASN A 144 3.63 -12.10 -8.29
CA ASN A 144 3.53 -12.69 -6.95
C ASN A 144 2.12 -12.49 -6.36
N GLY A 145 1.82 -13.27 -5.34
CA GLY A 145 0.66 -13.05 -4.49
C GLY A 145 -0.67 -13.62 -5.02
N GLY A 146 -0.71 -14.17 -6.25
CA GLY A 146 -1.92 -14.74 -6.86
C GLY A 146 -2.92 -13.67 -7.36
N ILE A 147 -3.94 -14.10 -8.07
CA ILE A 147 -4.94 -13.25 -8.74
C ILE A 147 -5.94 -12.60 -7.76
N ILE A 148 -6.56 -11.54 -8.22
CA ILE A 148 -7.70 -10.88 -7.54
C ILE A 148 -8.84 -11.89 -7.31
N ASP A 149 -9.51 -11.78 -6.17
CA ASP A 149 -10.62 -12.66 -5.79
C ASP A 149 -11.95 -12.23 -6.41
N LEU A 150 -12.03 -12.30 -7.75
CA LEU A 150 -13.25 -11.97 -8.48
C LEU A 150 -14.41 -12.89 -8.08
N THR A 151 -14.14 -14.12 -7.68
CA THR A 151 -15.16 -15.05 -7.19
C THR A 151 -15.92 -14.45 -6.02
N ARG A 152 -15.19 -13.86 -5.05
CA ARG A 152 -15.84 -13.25 -3.88
C ARG A 152 -16.66 -12.03 -4.25
N PHE A 153 -16.16 -11.18 -5.14
CA PHE A 153 -16.94 -10.05 -5.65
C PHE A 153 -18.21 -10.53 -6.36
N GLY A 154 -18.13 -11.57 -7.19
CA GLY A 154 -19.29 -12.19 -7.84
C GLY A 154 -20.32 -12.76 -6.86
N GLU A 155 -19.86 -13.47 -5.81
CA GLU A 155 -20.72 -13.99 -4.74
C GLU A 155 -21.48 -12.88 -3.99
N LEU A 156 -20.83 -11.73 -3.76
CA LEU A 156 -21.46 -10.58 -3.13
C LEU A 156 -22.47 -9.92 -4.09
N GLY A 157 -22.11 -9.76 -5.35
CA GLY A 157 -22.98 -9.19 -6.37
C GLY A 157 -24.27 -10.01 -6.56
N SER A 158 -24.17 -11.34 -6.57
CA SER A 158 -25.34 -12.22 -6.72
C SER A 158 -26.30 -12.17 -5.50
N LYS A 159 -25.80 -11.78 -4.33
CA LYS A 159 -26.62 -11.58 -3.12
C LYS A 159 -27.22 -10.17 -3.01
N GLY A 160 -26.80 -9.27 -3.86
CA GLY A 160 -27.16 -7.86 -3.84
C GLY A 160 -26.19 -7.00 -3.02
N VAL A 161 -25.77 -5.91 -3.64
CA VAL A 161 -24.87 -4.88 -3.06
C VAL A 161 -25.62 -3.57 -2.99
N LEU A 162 -25.61 -2.94 -1.81
CA LEU A 162 -26.26 -1.64 -1.59
C LEU A 162 -25.54 -0.51 -2.33
N ALA A 163 -24.20 -0.54 -2.30
CA ALA A 163 -23.36 0.43 -3.00
C ALA A 163 -22.02 -0.19 -3.38
N LEU A 164 -21.49 0.20 -4.54
CA LEU A 164 -20.15 -0.10 -5.00
C LEU A 164 -19.34 1.21 -5.01
N MET A 165 -18.25 1.24 -4.27
CA MET A 165 -17.24 2.30 -4.26
C MET A 165 -16.01 1.76 -4.98
N ALA A 166 -15.87 2.09 -6.26
CA ALA A 166 -14.82 1.54 -7.12
C ALA A 166 -13.75 2.59 -7.41
N ASP A 167 -12.48 2.15 -7.38
CA ASP A 167 -11.37 2.92 -7.96
C ASP A 167 -11.68 3.22 -9.43
N SER A 168 -11.53 4.49 -9.79
CA SER A 168 -11.81 4.99 -11.13
C SER A 168 -10.69 5.89 -11.69
N THR A 169 -9.50 5.78 -11.12
CA THR A 169 -8.33 6.64 -11.44
C THR A 169 -8.04 6.73 -12.94
N ASN A 170 -8.20 5.65 -13.69
CA ASN A 170 -7.96 5.60 -15.13
C ASN A 170 -9.25 5.41 -15.95
N ALA A 171 -10.42 5.70 -15.40
CA ALA A 171 -11.71 5.43 -16.08
C ALA A 171 -11.87 6.15 -17.41
N GLU A 172 -11.28 7.35 -17.57
CA GLU A 172 -11.32 8.14 -18.79
C GLU A 172 -10.25 7.76 -19.83
N ARG A 173 -9.29 6.91 -19.47
CA ARG A 173 -8.19 6.52 -20.36
C ARG A 173 -8.59 5.30 -21.19
N PRO A 174 -8.57 5.38 -22.54
CA PRO A 174 -8.83 4.21 -23.36
C PRO A 174 -7.76 3.15 -23.20
N GLY A 175 -8.15 1.86 -23.29
CA GLY A 175 -7.25 0.72 -23.17
C GLY A 175 -7.33 0.02 -21.82
N TYR A 176 -6.25 -0.63 -21.43
CA TYR A 176 -6.14 -1.40 -20.18
C TYR A 176 -4.72 -1.37 -19.62
N THR A 177 -4.60 -1.53 -18.30
CA THR A 177 -3.32 -1.65 -17.63
C THR A 177 -2.73 -3.05 -17.87
N GLN A 178 -1.53 -3.11 -18.41
CA GLN A 178 -0.82 -4.37 -18.67
C GLN A 178 -0.33 -5.01 -17.36
N SER A 179 -0.12 -6.35 -17.41
CA SER A 179 0.50 -7.07 -16.31
C SER A 179 1.92 -6.59 -16.03
N GLU A 180 2.33 -6.56 -14.76
CA GLU A 180 3.71 -6.29 -14.35
C GLU A 180 4.73 -7.27 -14.95
N ARG A 181 4.31 -8.46 -15.40
CA ARG A 181 5.18 -9.42 -16.10
C ARG A 181 5.83 -8.82 -17.35
N LYS A 182 5.11 -7.97 -18.10
CA LYS A 182 5.67 -7.27 -19.27
C LYS A 182 6.77 -6.28 -18.92
N VAL A 183 6.72 -5.70 -17.74
CA VAL A 183 7.82 -4.85 -17.24
C VAL A 183 9.08 -5.69 -17.02
N GLY A 184 8.94 -6.90 -16.48
CA GLY A 184 10.05 -7.85 -16.34
C GLY A 184 10.72 -8.20 -17.67
N GLU A 185 9.93 -8.48 -18.70
CA GLU A 185 10.47 -8.71 -20.06
C GLU A 185 11.24 -7.50 -20.60
N SER A 186 10.80 -6.29 -20.25
CA SER A 186 11.51 -5.07 -20.64
C SER A 186 12.81 -4.90 -19.86
N PHE A 187 12.84 -5.26 -18.58
CA PHE A 187 14.08 -5.27 -17.80
C PHE A 187 15.11 -6.24 -18.38
N GLU A 188 14.73 -7.45 -18.77
CA GLU A 188 15.63 -8.42 -19.40
C GLU A 188 16.34 -7.80 -20.62
N LYS A 189 15.56 -7.16 -21.51
CA LYS A 189 16.11 -6.50 -22.71
C LYS A 189 17.04 -5.33 -22.36
N LEU A 190 16.69 -4.54 -21.34
CA LEU A 190 17.48 -3.40 -20.90
C LEU A 190 18.80 -3.85 -20.25
N PHE A 191 18.74 -4.85 -19.37
CA PHE A 191 19.93 -5.37 -18.69
C PHE A 191 20.91 -5.99 -19.68
N THR A 192 20.42 -6.75 -20.68
CA THR A 192 21.26 -7.29 -21.77
C THR A 192 21.95 -6.18 -22.56
N LYS A 193 21.21 -5.13 -22.96
CA LYS A 193 21.77 -4.00 -23.76
C LYS A 193 22.75 -3.12 -22.96
N ALA A 194 22.67 -3.15 -21.64
CA ALA A 194 23.46 -2.33 -20.75
C ALA A 194 24.69 -3.07 -20.17
N GLU A 195 25.19 -4.10 -20.87
CA GLU A 195 26.41 -4.77 -20.47
C GLU A 195 27.57 -3.74 -20.34
N GLY A 196 28.31 -3.80 -19.23
CA GLY A 196 29.38 -2.86 -18.90
C GLY A 196 28.95 -1.43 -18.56
N LYS A 197 27.66 -1.12 -18.58
CA LYS A 197 27.13 0.23 -18.28
C LYS A 197 26.39 0.26 -16.96
N ARG A 198 26.34 1.45 -16.31
CA ARG A 198 25.47 1.69 -15.16
C ARG A 198 24.01 1.81 -15.61
N ILE A 199 23.10 1.21 -14.87
CA ILE A 199 21.65 1.33 -15.07
C ILE A 199 21.07 2.16 -13.93
N ILE A 200 20.31 3.20 -14.26
CA ILE A 200 19.56 3.99 -13.29
C ILE A 200 18.08 3.72 -13.52
N ILE A 201 17.39 3.30 -12.46
CA ILE A 201 15.95 2.96 -12.51
C ILE A 201 15.23 3.85 -11.50
N ALA A 202 14.29 4.68 -12.00
CA ALA A 202 13.36 5.42 -11.17
C ALA A 202 12.05 4.66 -11.05
N THR A 203 11.60 4.44 -9.81
CA THR A 203 10.33 3.76 -9.53
C THR A 203 9.77 4.23 -8.19
N PHE A 204 8.47 4.03 -7.98
CA PHE A 204 7.87 4.26 -6.66
C PHE A 204 8.42 3.26 -5.64
N SER A 205 8.74 3.74 -4.45
CA SER A 205 9.27 2.91 -3.35
C SER A 205 8.31 1.80 -2.94
N SER A 206 7.02 2.04 -3.03
CA SER A 206 5.95 1.11 -2.67
C SER A 206 5.72 0.01 -3.71
N ASN A 207 6.26 0.13 -4.94
CA ASN A 207 6.10 -0.91 -5.96
C ASN A 207 7.06 -2.09 -5.73
N ILE A 208 6.80 -2.85 -4.68
CA ILE A 208 7.63 -3.98 -4.24
C ILE A 208 7.73 -5.06 -5.31
N HIS A 209 6.68 -5.27 -6.11
CA HIS A 209 6.71 -6.22 -7.21
C HIS A 209 7.74 -5.83 -8.28
N ARG A 210 7.85 -4.55 -8.60
CA ARG A 210 8.85 -4.05 -9.54
C ARG A 210 10.26 -4.11 -8.97
N ILE A 211 10.41 -3.80 -7.68
CA ILE A 211 11.68 -3.93 -6.98
C ILE A 211 12.14 -5.40 -6.99
N GLN A 212 11.25 -6.36 -6.77
CA GLN A 212 11.59 -7.78 -6.88
C GLN A 212 12.13 -8.12 -8.27
N GLN A 213 11.47 -7.66 -9.34
CA GLN A 213 11.95 -7.92 -10.71
C GLN A 213 13.33 -7.30 -10.98
N ILE A 214 13.59 -6.09 -10.43
CA ILE A 214 14.91 -5.44 -10.53
C ILE A 214 15.96 -6.28 -9.81
N VAL A 215 15.68 -6.77 -8.61
CA VAL A 215 16.58 -7.63 -7.83
C VAL A 215 16.84 -8.94 -8.55
N ASP A 216 15.80 -9.59 -9.08
CA ASP A 216 15.92 -10.86 -9.82
C ASP A 216 16.76 -10.68 -11.10
N CYS A 217 16.58 -9.58 -11.83
CA CYS A 217 17.44 -9.25 -12.97
C CYS A 217 18.88 -8.97 -12.53
N ALA A 218 19.09 -8.20 -11.46
CA ALA A 218 20.42 -7.92 -10.95
C ALA A 218 21.17 -9.21 -10.56
N GLU A 219 20.49 -10.13 -9.88
CA GLU A 219 21.04 -11.44 -9.54
C GLU A 219 21.47 -12.20 -10.80
N ARG A 220 20.57 -12.31 -11.79
CA ARG A 220 20.81 -13.05 -13.05
C ARG A 220 21.96 -12.49 -13.87
N TYR A 221 22.12 -11.17 -13.90
CA TYR A 221 23.18 -10.50 -14.63
C TYR A 221 24.43 -10.18 -13.80
N GLY A 222 24.56 -10.77 -12.58
CA GLY A 222 25.72 -10.59 -11.71
C GLY A 222 25.94 -9.15 -11.25
N ARG A 223 24.86 -8.36 -11.14
CA ARG A 223 24.92 -6.95 -10.78
C ARG A 223 24.53 -6.73 -9.31
N LYS A 224 24.96 -5.61 -8.77
CA LYS A 224 24.51 -5.10 -7.47
C LYS A 224 23.50 -3.98 -7.66
N VAL A 225 22.61 -3.82 -6.67
CA VAL A 225 21.59 -2.78 -6.64
C VAL A 225 21.94 -1.81 -5.52
N ALA A 226 22.23 -0.55 -5.86
CA ALA A 226 22.35 0.52 -4.90
C ALA A 226 20.99 1.22 -4.75
N VAL A 227 20.54 1.40 -3.52
CA VAL A 227 19.21 1.96 -3.21
C VAL A 227 19.39 3.36 -2.64
N PHE A 228 18.67 4.32 -3.21
CA PHE A 228 18.67 5.71 -2.80
C PHE A 228 17.28 6.16 -2.33
N GLY A 229 17.25 7.05 -1.35
CA GLY A 229 16.04 7.67 -0.80
C GLY A 229 15.53 6.95 0.45
N ARG A 230 15.25 7.73 1.50
CA ARG A 230 14.80 7.23 2.81
C ARG A 230 13.55 6.34 2.70
N SER A 231 12.55 6.78 1.94
CA SER A 231 11.31 6.02 1.72
C SER A 231 11.60 4.66 1.06
N MET A 232 12.46 4.62 0.04
CA MET A 232 12.84 3.39 -0.65
C MET A 232 13.53 2.41 0.30
N ILE A 233 14.48 2.90 1.12
CA ILE A 233 15.19 2.08 2.10
C ILE A 233 14.22 1.52 3.14
N ASN A 234 13.33 2.35 3.70
CA ASN A 234 12.36 1.92 4.73
C ASN A 234 11.41 0.86 4.19
N VAL A 235 10.86 1.07 2.99
CA VAL A 235 9.92 0.11 2.37
C VAL A 235 10.62 -1.21 2.04
N ILE A 236 11.82 -1.17 1.45
CA ILE A 236 12.60 -2.38 1.12
C ILE A 236 12.92 -3.16 2.39
N THR A 237 13.43 -2.49 3.44
CA THR A 237 13.76 -3.13 4.71
C THR A 237 12.53 -3.82 5.31
N THR A 238 11.42 -3.09 5.41
CA THR A 238 10.16 -3.65 5.93
C THR A 238 9.67 -4.84 5.08
N ALA A 239 9.77 -4.74 3.75
CA ALA A 239 9.34 -5.80 2.86
C ALA A 239 10.21 -7.07 2.99
N ILE A 240 11.53 -6.92 3.19
CA ILE A 240 12.45 -8.03 3.44
C ILE A 240 12.13 -8.68 4.79
N GLU A 241 12.03 -7.89 5.87
CA GLU A 241 11.75 -8.39 7.22
C GLU A 241 10.42 -9.16 7.29
N LEU A 242 9.41 -8.71 6.56
CA LEU A 242 8.10 -9.34 6.52
C LEU A 242 7.98 -10.48 5.49
N GLY A 243 9.02 -10.70 4.67
CA GLY A 243 9.06 -11.79 3.67
C GLY A 243 8.32 -11.50 2.35
N TYR A 244 8.05 -10.22 2.04
CA TYR A 244 7.44 -9.81 0.77
C TYR A 244 8.46 -9.51 -0.33
N LEU A 245 9.71 -9.27 0.02
CA LEU A 245 10.82 -9.07 -0.91
C LEU A 245 11.92 -10.08 -0.58
N ARG A 246 12.28 -10.90 -1.57
CA ARG A 246 13.40 -11.82 -1.48
C ARG A 246 14.63 -11.16 -2.09
N VAL A 247 15.69 -11.02 -1.29
CA VAL A 247 16.94 -10.43 -1.72
C VAL A 247 18.08 -11.40 -1.42
N PRO A 248 18.79 -11.92 -2.42
CA PRO A 248 19.99 -12.72 -2.20
C PRO A 248 21.07 -11.91 -1.48
N LYS A 249 21.86 -12.59 -0.66
CA LYS A 249 22.91 -11.94 0.13
C LYS A 249 23.90 -11.19 -0.76
N GLY A 250 24.13 -9.91 -0.45
CA GLY A 250 25.11 -9.08 -1.14
C GLY A 250 24.65 -8.48 -2.48
N ILE A 251 23.38 -8.65 -2.86
CA ILE A 251 22.82 -7.99 -4.06
C ILE A 251 22.49 -6.53 -3.78
N ILE A 252 21.77 -6.22 -2.67
CA ILE A 252 21.46 -4.85 -2.30
C ILE A 252 22.59 -4.24 -1.49
N CYS A 253 23.05 -3.07 -1.93
CA CYS A 253 23.92 -2.18 -1.19
C CYS A 253 23.06 -1.00 -0.71
N LEU A 254 22.83 -0.90 0.59
CA LEU A 254 22.21 0.27 1.19
C LEU A 254 23.29 1.35 1.32
N LEU A 255 23.17 2.38 0.54
CA LEU A 255 24.05 3.56 0.69
C LEU A 255 23.42 4.44 1.78
N TYR A 256 23.97 4.34 2.97
CA TYR A 256 23.70 5.30 4.05
C TYR A 256 24.47 6.58 3.72
N THR A 257 23.80 7.51 3.05
CA THR A 257 24.42 8.80 2.77
C THR A 257 23.87 9.85 3.70
N SER A 258 24.58 10.11 4.79
CA SER A 258 24.67 11.48 5.30
C SER A 258 25.64 12.34 4.50
N ASP A 259 26.60 11.73 3.76
CA ASP A 259 27.73 12.43 3.17
C ASP A 259 28.07 12.08 1.70
N ALA A 260 27.22 11.38 0.96
CA ALA A 260 27.54 10.99 -0.43
C ALA A 260 27.43 12.16 -1.44
N ALA A 261 27.15 13.38 -1.01
CA ALA A 261 27.21 14.55 -1.86
C ALA A 261 28.65 15.08 -2.05
N ASP A 262 29.59 14.66 -1.19
CA ASP A 262 30.94 15.20 -1.16
C ASP A 262 32.01 14.29 -1.82
N GLU A 263 31.63 13.11 -2.33
CA GLU A 263 32.56 12.13 -2.93
C GLU A 263 32.28 11.82 -4.41
N LEU A 264 31.60 12.70 -5.16
CA LEU A 264 31.45 12.55 -6.62
C LEU A 264 32.10 13.68 -7.37
#